data_f006630c134687caea2b1d328e6234e2
#
_entry.id   f006630c134687caea2b1d328e6234e2
#
_cell.length_a   1.000
_cell.length_b   1.000
_cell.length_c   1.000
_cell.angle_alpha   90.00
_cell.angle_beta   90.00
_cell.angle_gamma   90.00
#
_symmetry.space_group_name_H-M   'P 1'
#
loop_
_entity.id
_entity.type
_entity.pdbx_description
1 polymer ?
#
loop_
_entity_poly.entity_id
_entity_poly.type
_entity_poly.pdbx_seq_one_letter_code
_entity_poly.pdbx_strand_id
1 'polypeptide(L)'
;MCIRDRFDIDPLILVSIVGIETNYGKRYSEYTVFNSLYTQIVSLPKRSSWATKELYHLLLYTKEQNISPFLLEGSYAGAFGYGQFIPSSFNKLSIDYNGDNKKDPYNWEDVLGSIAYYLTENGYPENNHNFTFRSPIWRSIRTYNRSDKYANTVIDFRNEISKRIFLSY
;
A
#
# COMPACT_ATOMS: atom_id res chain seq x y z
N MET A 1 -12.07 14.75 9.59
CA MET A 1 -10.76 14.66 10.32
C MET A 1 -9.72 14.31 9.29
N CYS A 2 -8.56 15.01 9.23
CA CYS A 2 -7.57 14.65 8.23
C CYS A 2 -6.79 13.39 8.63
N ILE A 3 -6.16 12.72 7.65
CA ILE A 3 -5.42 11.46 7.88
C ILE A 3 -4.31 11.66 8.92
N ARG A 4 -3.58 12.78 8.84
CA ARG A 4 -2.55 13.13 9.82
C ARG A 4 -3.10 13.17 11.24
N ASP A 5 -4.25 13.83 11.43
CA ASP A 5 -4.83 14.03 12.77
C ASP A 5 -5.40 12.73 13.35
N ARG A 6 -5.80 11.78 12.48
CA ARG A 6 -6.34 10.49 12.88
C ARG A 6 -5.27 9.47 13.24
N PHE A 7 -4.16 9.45 12.51
CA PHE A 7 -3.13 8.40 12.62
C PHE A 7 -1.77 8.91 13.09
N ASP A 8 -1.63 10.23 13.29
CA ASP A 8 -0.36 10.89 13.64
C ASP A 8 0.83 10.47 12.75
N ILE A 9 0.55 10.35 11.45
CA ILE A 9 1.56 9.97 10.45
C ILE A 9 1.98 11.20 9.66
N ASP A 10 3.29 11.32 9.42
CA ASP A 10 3.84 12.33 8.52
C ASP A 10 3.25 12.14 7.11
N PRO A 11 2.47 13.12 6.59
CA PRO A 11 1.84 12.99 5.28
C PRO A 11 2.85 12.83 4.14
N LEU A 12 4.08 13.30 4.30
CA LEU A 12 5.12 13.12 3.29
C LEU A 12 5.58 11.66 3.16
N ILE A 13 5.45 10.85 4.20
CA ILE A 13 5.65 9.39 4.10
C ILE A 13 4.59 8.77 3.20
N LEU A 14 3.31 9.13 3.37
CA LEU A 14 2.22 8.61 2.54
C LEU A 14 2.42 9.00 1.07
N VAL A 15 2.73 10.27 0.83
CA VAL A 15 3.03 10.81 -0.51
C VAL A 15 4.23 10.08 -1.14
N SER A 16 5.27 9.79 -0.35
CA SER A 16 6.45 9.08 -0.83
C SER A 16 6.14 7.63 -1.20
N ILE A 17 5.35 6.93 -0.39
CA ILE A 17 4.94 5.55 -0.69
C ILE A 17 4.16 5.50 -2.01
N VAL A 18 3.09 6.28 -2.18
CA VAL A 18 2.31 6.23 -3.44
C VAL A 18 3.09 6.71 -4.65
N GLY A 19 4.07 7.61 -4.45
CA GLY A 19 5.00 8.03 -5.49
C GLY A 19 5.88 6.88 -5.97
N ILE A 20 6.42 6.09 -5.05
CA ILE A 20 7.28 4.94 -5.34
C ILE A 20 6.47 3.78 -5.92
N GLU A 21 5.31 3.48 -5.35
CA GLU A 21 4.50 2.33 -5.78
C GLU A 21 3.92 2.52 -7.19
N THR A 22 3.36 3.68 -7.47
CA THR A 22 2.55 3.84 -8.69
C THR A 22 2.81 5.14 -9.45
N ASN A 23 3.83 5.89 -9.07
CA ASN A 23 4.03 7.24 -9.63
C ASN A 23 2.72 8.06 -9.57
N TYR A 24 2.13 8.11 -8.38
CA TYR A 24 0.86 8.80 -8.12
C TYR A 24 -0.30 8.30 -9.01
N GLY A 25 -0.48 7.01 -9.08
CA GLY A 25 -1.55 6.36 -9.84
C GLY A 25 -1.33 6.33 -11.37
N LYS A 26 -0.16 6.72 -11.87
CA LYS A 26 0.14 6.68 -13.31
C LYS A 26 0.63 5.33 -13.81
N ARG A 27 1.12 4.47 -12.90
CA ARG A 27 1.71 3.16 -13.21
C ARG A 27 1.30 2.14 -12.16
N TYR A 28 0.07 1.63 -12.22
CA TYR A 28 -0.46 0.65 -11.25
C TYR A 28 -0.95 -0.64 -11.91
N SER A 29 -1.03 -0.68 -13.23
CA SER A 29 -1.76 -1.68 -13.99
C SER A 29 -0.90 -2.19 -15.14
N GLU A 30 -0.43 -3.43 -15.02
CA GLU A 30 0.25 -4.15 -16.11
C GLU A 30 -0.47 -5.47 -16.42
N TYR A 31 -1.12 -6.06 -15.40
CA TYR A 31 -1.74 -7.38 -15.50
C TYR A 31 -3.05 -7.42 -14.71
N THR A 32 -3.96 -8.28 -15.13
CA THR A 32 -5.09 -8.65 -14.28
C THR A 32 -4.57 -9.45 -13.08
N VAL A 33 -4.90 -8.99 -11.87
CA VAL A 33 -4.42 -9.60 -10.61
C VAL A 33 -4.79 -11.07 -10.52
N PHE A 34 -6.03 -11.42 -10.94
CA PHE A 34 -6.48 -12.81 -11.01
C PHE A 34 -5.53 -13.66 -11.86
N ASN A 35 -5.22 -13.22 -13.08
CA ASN A 35 -4.35 -13.95 -14.00
C ASN A 35 -2.93 -14.06 -13.46
N SER A 36 -2.40 -12.98 -12.85
CA SER A 36 -1.08 -12.99 -12.23
C SER A 36 -0.97 -14.04 -11.12
N LEU A 37 -1.95 -14.09 -10.22
CA LEU A 37 -1.97 -15.06 -9.13
C LEU A 37 -2.21 -16.49 -9.63
N TYR A 38 -3.15 -16.68 -10.57
CA TYR A 38 -3.40 -17.99 -11.17
C TYR A 38 -2.17 -18.54 -11.91
N THR A 39 -1.48 -17.69 -12.68
CA THR A 39 -0.23 -18.08 -13.34
C THR A 39 0.83 -18.53 -12.32
N GLN A 40 0.95 -17.83 -11.19
CA GLN A 40 1.88 -18.23 -10.13
C GLN A 40 1.49 -19.56 -9.49
N ILE A 41 0.19 -19.86 -9.36
CA ILE A 41 -0.29 -21.14 -8.84
C ILE A 41 0.16 -22.28 -9.73
N VAL A 42 -0.03 -22.16 -11.03
CA VAL A 42 0.21 -23.27 -11.97
C VAL A 42 1.66 -23.36 -12.46
N SER A 43 2.37 -22.24 -12.52
CA SER A 43 3.71 -22.18 -13.14
C SER A 43 4.86 -22.05 -12.16
N LEU A 44 4.61 -21.68 -10.90
CA LEU A 44 5.65 -21.42 -9.89
C LEU A 44 5.44 -22.28 -8.63
N PRO A 45 5.91 -23.55 -8.59
CA PRO A 45 5.64 -24.46 -7.46
C PRO A 45 5.98 -23.87 -6.08
N LYS A 46 7.09 -23.11 -5.97
CA LYS A 46 7.52 -22.49 -4.72
C LYS A 46 6.59 -21.37 -4.22
N ARG A 47 5.78 -20.81 -5.10
CA ARG A 47 4.83 -19.72 -4.79
C ARG A 47 3.38 -20.18 -4.80
N SER A 48 3.09 -21.38 -5.30
CA SER A 48 1.73 -21.89 -5.52
C SER A 48 0.86 -21.77 -4.26
N SER A 49 1.33 -22.24 -3.10
CA SER A 49 0.57 -22.17 -1.85
C SER A 49 0.30 -20.72 -1.40
N TRP A 50 1.27 -19.83 -1.54
CA TRP A 50 1.11 -18.41 -1.23
C TRP A 50 0.11 -17.75 -2.21
N ALA A 51 0.30 -17.96 -3.51
CA ALA A 51 -0.57 -17.37 -4.53
C ALA A 51 -2.02 -17.86 -4.42
N THR A 52 -2.24 -19.12 -4.01
CA THR A 52 -3.57 -19.65 -3.73
C THR A 52 -4.26 -18.88 -2.58
N LYS A 53 -3.53 -18.58 -1.52
CA LYS A 53 -4.05 -17.77 -0.41
C LYS A 53 -4.40 -16.35 -0.86
N GLU A 54 -3.53 -15.73 -1.64
CA GLU A 54 -3.78 -14.38 -2.15
C GLU A 54 -4.96 -14.35 -3.12
N LEU A 55 -5.09 -15.36 -3.99
CA LEU A 55 -6.24 -15.49 -4.89
C LEU A 55 -7.55 -15.66 -4.10
N TYR A 56 -7.54 -16.45 -3.03
CA TYR A 56 -8.69 -16.56 -2.13
C TYR A 56 -9.10 -15.20 -1.55
N HIS A 57 -8.14 -14.42 -1.07
CA HIS A 57 -8.41 -13.08 -0.54
C HIS A 57 -8.91 -12.10 -1.62
N LEU A 58 -8.41 -12.21 -2.86
CA LEU A 58 -8.92 -11.45 -3.99
C LEU A 58 -10.40 -11.76 -4.24
N LEU A 59 -10.76 -13.05 -4.26
CA LEU A 59 -12.13 -13.49 -4.47
C LEU A 59 -13.07 -13.07 -3.34
N LEU A 60 -12.60 -13.06 -2.09
CA LEU A 60 -13.38 -12.53 -0.97
C LEU A 60 -13.70 -11.05 -1.17
N TYR A 61 -12.68 -10.23 -1.42
CA TYR A 61 -12.84 -8.80 -1.63
C TYR A 61 -13.81 -8.50 -2.80
N THR A 62 -13.58 -9.14 -3.94
CA THR A 62 -14.42 -8.88 -5.13
C THR A 62 -15.87 -9.34 -4.93
N LYS A 63 -16.09 -10.41 -4.16
CA LYS A 63 -17.43 -10.85 -3.75
C LYS A 63 -18.09 -9.82 -2.83
N GLU A 64 -17.40 -9.31 -1.82
CA GLU A 64 -17.90 -8.30 -0.89
C GLU A 64 -18.27 -7.01 -1.62
N GLN A 65 -17.44 -6.59 -2.59
CA GLN A 65 -17.69 -5.38 -3.38
C GLN A 65 -18.65 -5.59 -4.55
N ASN A 66 -19.11 -6.83 -4.78
CA ASN A 66 -19.95 -7.21 -5.92
C ASN A 66 -19.37 -6.80 -7.29
N ILE A 67 -18.05 -7.02 -7.46
CA ILE A 67 -17.32 -6.75 -8.70
C ILE A 67 -16.69 -8.03 -9.26
N SER A 68 -16.45 -8.05 -10.58
CA SER A 68 -15.74 -9.18 -11.21
C SER A 68 -14.27 -9.22 -10.76
N PRO A 69 -13.72 -10.39 -10.37
CA PRO A 69 -12.32 -10.53 -10.02
C PRO A 69 -11.36 -10.25 -11.19
N PHE A 70 -11.86 -10.22 -12.41
CA PHE A 70 -11.08 -9.90 -13.61
C PHE A 70 -10.95 -8.40 -13.90
N LEU A 71 -11.63 -7.54 -13.12
CA LEU A 71 -11.54 -6.08 -13.29
C LEU A 71 -10.38 -5.45 -12.51
N LEU A 72 -9.81 -6.17 -11.55
CA LEU A 72 -8.71 -5.63 -10.76
C LEU A 72 -7.38 -5.81 -11.51
N GLU A 73 -6.73 -4.70 -11.73
CA GLU A 73 -5.45 -4.61 -12.40
C GLU A 73 -4.33 -4.30 -11.41
N GLY A 74 -3.14 -4.80 -11.67
CA GLY A 74 -2.01 -4.64 -10.77
C GLY A 74 -0.71 -5.20 -11.33
N SER A 75 0.20 -5.57 -10.44
CA SER A 75 1.52 -6.09 -10.79
C SER A 75 1.51 -7.58 -11.11
N TYR A 76 2.58 -8.05 -11.75
CA TYR A 76 2.84 -9.49 -11.95
C TYR A 76 2.89 -10.27 -10.63
N ALA A 77 3.20 -9.61 -9.52
CA ALA A 77 3.24 -10.21 -8.19
C ALA A 77 1.87 -10.33 -7.52
N GLY A 78 0.81 -9.73 -8.10
CA GLY A 78 -0.54 -9.75 -7.57
C GLY A 78 -0.87 -8.58 -6.62
N ALA A 79 -0.02 -7.58 -6.53
CA ALA A 79 -0.32 -6.34 -5.83
C ALA A 79 -1.20 -5.43 -6.69
N PHE A 80 -2.12 -4.66 -6.10
CA PHE A 80 -3.10 -3.88 -6.84
C PHE A 80 -3.44 -2.54 -6.19
N GLY A 81 -4.11 -1.70 -6.97
CA GLY A 81 -4.51 -0.36 -6.59
C GLY A 81 -3.35 0.62 -6.48
N TYR A 82 -3.64 1.87 -6.13
CA TYR A 82 -2.60 2.92 -6.03
C TYR A 82 -1.61 2.70 -4.88
N GLY A 83 -2.00 1.95 -3.85
CA GLY A 83 -1.14 1.55 -2.74
C GLY A 83 -0.38 0.25 -2.97
N GLN A 84 -0.61 -0.48 -4.06
CA GLN A 84 0.03 -1.77 -4.37
C GLN A 84 -0.05 -2.79 -3.22
N PHE A 85 -1.22 -2.89 -2.58
CA PHE A 85 -1.46 -3.92 -1.58
C PHE A 85 -1.61 -5.31 -2.21
N ILE A 86 -1.06 -6.34 -1.57
CA ILE A 86 -1.46 -7.72 -1.88
C ILE A 86 -2.85 -8.00 -1.30
N PRO A 87 -3.65 -8.90 -1.90
CA PRO A 87 -5.06 -9.13 -1.50
C PRO A 87 -5.27 -9.39 -0.02
N SER A 88 -4.44 -10.21 0.61
CA SER A 88 -4.56 -10.51 2.04
C SER A 88 -4.33 -9.29 2.93
N SER A 89 -3.36 -8.44 2.59
CA SER A 89 -3.09 -7.20 3.30
C SER A 89 -4.21 -6.19 3.08
N PHE A 90 -4.74 -6.08 1.87
CA PHE A 90 -5.85 -5.19 1.57
C PHE A 90 -7.09 -5.56 2.38
N ASN A 91 -7.51 -6.84 2.38
CA ASN A 91 -8.68 -7.27 3.16
C ASN A 91 -8.54 -6.97 4.65
N LYS A 92 -7.33 -7.13 5.19
CA LYS A 92 -7.08 -6.93 6.62
C LYS A 92 -6.93 -5.46 7.01
N LEU A 93 -6.29 -4.65 6.18
CA LEU A 93 -5.75 -3.34 6.55
C LEU A 93 -6.27 -2.19 5.68
N SER A 94 -7.16 -2.45 4.71
CA SER A 94 -7.86 -1.38 4.03
C SER A 94 -9.00 -0.85 4.87
N ILE A 95 -9.24 0.44 4.76
CA ILE A 95 -10.35 1.14 5.41
C ILE A 95 -11.15 1.96 4.40
N ASP A 96 -12.43 2.08 4.64
CA ASP A 96 -13.30 3.07 4.04
C ASP A 96 -13.03 4.39 4.79
N TYR A 97 -12.24 5.26 4.20
CA TYR A 97 -11.85 6.50 4.86
C TYR A 97 -12.82 7.64 4.55
N ASN A 98 -13.40 7.66 3.35
CA ASN A 98 -14.36 8.67 2.93
C ASN A 98 -15.80 8.41 3.43
N GLY A 99 -16.08 7.19 3.94
CA GLY A 99 -17.37 6.82 4.53
C GLY A 99 -18.46 6.49 3.50
N ASP A 100 -18.09 6.07 2.29
CA ASP A 100 -19.03 5.70 1.23
C ASP A 100 -19.47 4.23 1.26
N ASN A 101 -19.06 3.48 2.30
CA ASN A 101 -19.27 2.05 2.53
C ASN A 101 -18.52 1.14 1.54
N LYS A 102 -17.46 1.65 0.93
CA LYS A 102 -16.55 0.89 0.07
C LYS A 102 -15.12 1.04 0.54
N LYS A 103 -14.30 0.06 0.20
CA LYS A 103 -12.84 0.11 0.36
C LYS A 103 -12.26 0.10 -1.04
N ASP A 104 -12.10 1.29 -1.64
CA ASP A 104 -11.73 1.41 -3.04
C ASP A 104 -10.20 1.57 -3.19
N PRO A 105 -9.49 0.59 -3.81
CA PRO A 105 -8.05 0.66 -4.01
C PRO A 105 -7.61 1.74 -5.01
N TYR A 106 -8.56 2.42 -5.66
CA TYR A 106 -8.33 3.50 -6.62
C TYR A 106 -8.89 4.85 -6.14
N ASN A 107 -9.53 4.90 -4.98
CA ASN A 107 -9.92 6.14 -4.32
C ASN A 107 -8.77 6.65 -3.44
N TRP A 108 -8.34 7.90 -3.63
CA TRP A 108 -7.19 8.45 -2.91
C TRP A 108 -7.39 8.56 -1.41
N GLU A 109 -8.59 8.86 -0.93
CA GLU A 109 -8.87 8.97 0.50
C GLU A 109 -8.74 7.62 1.18
N ASP A 110 -9.32 6.57 0.58
CA ASP A 110 -9.22 5.19 1.09
C ASP A 110 -7.80 4.65 1.00
N VAL A 111 -7.11 4.92 -0.11
CA VAL A 111 -5.73 4.47 -0.31
C VAL A 111 -4.80 5.08 0.72
N LEU A 112 -4.82 6.40 0.89
CA LEU A 112 -3.95 7.08 1.85
C LEU A 112 -4.33 6.73 3.30
N GLY A 113 -5.63 6.63 3.59
CA GLY A 113 -6.14 6.15 4.88
C GLY A 113 -5.69 4.72 5.18
N SER A 114 -5.77 3.82 4.19
CA SER A 114 -5.35 2.42 4.33
C SER A 114 -3.83 2.28 4.51
N ILE A 115 -3.03 3.07 3.80
CA ILE A 115 -1.57 3.10 4.01
C ILE A 115 -1.25 3.58 5.41
N ALA A 116 -1.91 4.65 5.88
CA ALA A 116 -1.74 5.17 7.22
C ALA A 116 -2.10 4.11 8.27
N TYR A 117 -3.26 3.49 8.14
CA TYR A 117 -3.68 2.41 9.03
C TYR A 117 -2.72 1.22 9.01
N TYR A 118 -2.23 0.82 7.81
CA TYR A 118 -1.22 -0.22 7.68
C TYR A 118 0.04 0.10 8.50
N LEU A 119 0.57 1.32 8.36
CA LEU A 119 1.79 1.73 9.06
C LEU A 119 1.59 1.75 10.59
N THR A 120 0.44 2.25 11.06
CA THR A 120 0.09 2.26 12.49
C THR A 120 0.02 0.84 13.05
N GLU A 121 -0.69 -0.07 12.40
CA GLU A 121 -0.78 -1.49 12.79
C GLU A 121 0.56 -2.21 12.76
N ASN A 122 1.54 -1.67 12.03
CA ASN A 122 2.90 -2.18 11.95
C ASN A 122 3.92 -1.35 12.74
N GLY A 123 3.46 -0.63 13.76
CA GLY A 123 4.31 0.01 14.77
C GLY A 123 4.87 1.38 14.38
N TYR A 124 4.19 2.11 13.51
CA TYR A 124 4.50 3.53 13.31
C TYR A 124 4.21 4.26 14.64
N PRO A 125 5.18 4.97 15.22
CA PRO A 125 5.04 5.55 16.55
C PRO A 125 4.31 6.90 16.48
N GLU A 126 3.47 7.16 17.47
CA GLU A 126 2.87 8.49 17.68
C GLU A 126 3.91 9.52 18.14
N ASN A 127 3.70 10.78 17.83
CA ASN A 127 4.51 11.94 18.26
C ASN A 127 6.03 11.75 18.01
N ASN A 128 6.38 11.10 16.90
CA ASN A 128 7.76 10.76 16.58
C ASN A 128 8.17 11.29 15.20
N HIS A 129 9.34 11.93 15.14
CA HIS A 129 9.90 12.49 13.92
C HIS A 129 11.32 11.95 13.64
N ASN A 130 11.63 10.76 14.16
CA ASN A 130 12.91 10.11 13.92
C ASN A 130 12.86 9.25 12.65
N PHE A 131 13.36 9.81 11.55
CA PHE A 131 13.43 9.16 10.23
C PHE A 131 14.78 8.48 9.98
N THR A 132 15.58 8.21 11.00
CA THR A 132 16.89 7.57 10.83
C THR A 132 16.79 6.09 10.55
N PHE A 133 17.84 5.51 9.99
CA PHE A 133 17.96 4.07 9.74
C PHE A 133 17.67 3.26 11.01
N ARG A 134 16.83 2.23 10.89
CA ARG A 134 16.36 1.35 11.96
C ARG A 134 15.56 2.03 13.09
N SER A 135 15.13 3.28 12.91
CA SER A 135 14.15 3.90 13.82
C SER A 135 12.80 3.13 13.79
N PRO A 136 11.90 3.35 14.76
CA PRO A 136 10.55 2.78 14.69
C PRO A 136 9.81 3.11 13.40
N ILE A 137 9.88 4.38 12.94
CA ILE A 137 9.31 4.81 11.66
C ILE A 137 9.88 4.00 10.49
N TRP A 138 11.21 3.91 10.41
CA TRP A 138 11.89 3.14 9.37
C TRP A 138 11.45 1.66 9.37
N ARG A 139 11.33 1.05 10.55
CA ARG A 139 10.91 -0.34 10.69
C ARG A 139 9.46 -0.54 10.22
N SER A 140 8.55 0.36 10.56
CA SER A 140 7.17 0.33 10.10
C SER A 140 7.11 0.40 8.55
N ILE A 141 7.82 1.34 7.93
CA ILE A 141 7.89 1.47 6.48
C ILE A 141 8.45 0.17 5.84
N ARG A 142 9.47 -0.43 6.45
CA ARG A 142 10.08 -1.67 5.96
C ARG A 142 9.11 -2.85 5.95
N THR A 143 8.04 -2.84 6.76
CA THR A 143 7.02 -3.89 6.71
C THR A 143 6.18 -3.83 5.44
N TYR A 144 6.02 -2.64 4.88
CA TYR A 144 5.25 -2.42 3.65
C TYR A 144 5.86 -3.16 2.45
N ASN A 145 7.17 -3.04 2.32
CA ASN A 145 7.96 -3.86 1.41
C ASN A 145 9.23 -4.31 2.16
N ARG A 146 9.41 -5.62 2.35
CA ARG A 146 10.46 -6.23 3.20
C ARG A 146 11.88 -6.02 2.65
N SER A 147 12.23 -4.76 2.38
CA SER A 147 13.48 -4.33 1.80
C SER A 147 14.03 -3.10 2.52
N ASP A 148 15.28 -3.16 2.98
CA ASP A 148 15.98 -2.02 3.57
C ASP A 148 16.13 -0.89 2.56
N LYS A 149 16.39 -1.23 1.29
CA LYS A 149 16.46 -0.25 0.19
C LYS A 149 15.14 0.50 0.03
N TYR A 150 14.00 -0.20 0.10
CA TYR A 150 12.69 0.42 0.01
C TYR A 150 12.47 1.45 1.12
N ALA A 151 12.68 1.05 2.37
CA ALA A 151 12.48 1.94 3.51
C ALA A 151 13.39 3.18 3.44
N ASN A 152 14.66 3.01 3.05
CA ASN A 152 15.57 4.12 2.82
C ASN A 152 15.05 5.04 1.71
N THR A 153 14.62 4.48 0.56
CA THR A 153 14.10 5.28 -0.57
C THR A 153 12.87 6.09 -0.17
N VAL A 154 11.94 5.52 0.63
CA VAL A 154 10.77 6.26 1.12
C VAL A 154 11.20 7.45 1.98
N ILE A 155 12.14 7.24 2.91
CA ILE A 155 12.64 8.31 3.80
C ILE A 155 13.42 9.38 3.02
N ASP A 156 14.28 8.97 2.09
CA ASP A 156 15.04 9.90 1.25
C ASP A 156 14.10 10.75 0.40
N PHE A 157 13.08 10.13 -0.19
CA PHE A 157 12.09 10.85 -0.99
C PHE A 157 11.25 11.81 -0.13
N ARG A 158 10.80 11.37 1.04
CA ARG A 158 10.17 12.23 2.05
C ARG A 158 11.01 13.46 2.37
N ASN A 159 12.31 13.27 2.61
CA ASN A 159 13.23 14.35 2.95
C ASN A 159 13.42 15.32 1.79
N GLU A 160 13.51 14.83 0.56
CA GLU A 160 13.61 15.69 -0.63
C GLU A 160 12.35 16.53 -0.86
N ILE A 161 11.17 15.95 -0.68
CA ILE A 161 9.90 16.69 -0.76
C ILE A 161 9.86 17.76 0.32
N SER A 162 10.21 17.41 1.56
CA SER A 162 10.24 18.36 2.70
C SER A 162 11.14 19.57 2.40
N LYS A 163 12.36 19.36 1.94
CA LYS A 163 13.29 20.43 1.58
C LYS A 163 12.68 21.38 0.53
N ARG A 164 12.03 20.83 -0.50
CA ARG A 164 11.45 21.64 -1.59
C ARG A 164 10.24 22.47 -1.15
N ILE A 165 9.39 21.92 -0.29
CA ILE A 165 8.25 22.65 0.27
C ILE A 165 8.74 23.83 1.13
N PHE A 166 9.75 23.63 1.98
CA PHE A 166 10.29 24.69 2.83
C PHE A 166 11.16 25.73 2.08
N LEU A 167 11.68 25.40 0.90
CA LEU A 167 12.42 26.36 0.06
C LEU A 167 11.50 27.21 -0.84
N SER A 168 10.20 26.89 -0.88
CA SER A 168 9.20 27.59 -1.71
C SER A 168 8.50 28.74 -0.96
N TYR A 169 8.87 28.98 0.28
CA TYR A 169 8.40 30.05 1.15
C TYR A 169 9.60 30.88 1.62
#